data_75174933512e00033ebf78765521d12d
#
_entry.id   75174933512e00033ebf78765521d12d
#
_cell.length_a   1.000
_cell.length_b   1.000
_cell.length_c   1.000
_cell.angle_alpha   90.00
_cell.angle_beta   90.00
_cell.angle_gamma   90.00
#
_symmetry.space_group_name_H-M   'P 1'
#
loop_
_entity.id
_entity.type
_entity.pdbx_description
1 polymer ?
#
loop_
_entity_poly.entity_id
_entity_poly.type
_entity_poly.pdbx_seq_one_letter_code
_entity_poly.pdbx_strand_id
1 'polypeptide(L)'
;MHTHVVPHSASTLDFEQYLPTSPVLSSRERGWESVMVRAYHEPSNLEETLFPGGPDIYLVLVTSGSVQGAERRIDGPWKNYQVQAGDWFLTPAGGEPYALRWKSLSSEPLKTLHLHLSANLFTRTVQEVGDRDPLQVMVQERTGLQDPLLTHLALSLQQELQAFEVSAVSNLYAETAAQMLATHLLRHYATTEVGIREYDRKLSSRQVRNLTLFVADHLSENLSLEALAQQVGFSSYHFARLFRQTTGESPHQFVLRQRLAAAERLLQESALSLAQIASEVGIPNQSYFTQAFKRYRGMTPLVYRQRH
;
A
#
# COMPACT_ATOMS: atom_id res chain seq x y z
N MET A 1 27.80 -1.79 13.08
CA MET A 1 26.46 -2.33 12.86
C MET A 1 25.48 -1.17 12.96
N HIS A 2 25.01 -0.66 11.83
CA HIS A 2 23.95 0.37 11.82
C HIS A 2 22.64 -0.35 12.07
N THR A 3 22.07 -0.19 13.26
CA THR A 3 20.69 -0.57 13.54
C THR A 3 19.78 0.34 12.72
N HIS A 4 19.51 -0.03 11.47
CA HIS A 4 18.44 0.61 10.72
C HIS A 4 17.13 0.29 11.44
N VAL A 5 16.49 1.32 11.96
CA VAL A 5 15.11 1.20 12.44
C VAL A 5 14.28 0.87 11.20
N VAL A 6 13.83 -0.37 11.08
CA VAL A 6 12.99 -0.80 9.95
C VAL A 6 11.67 -0.06 10.06
N PRO A 7 11.25 0.69 9.02
CA PRO A 7 9.98 1.39 9.04
C PRO A 7 8.83 0.38 9.06
N HIS A 8 7.67 0.83 9.51
CA HIS A 8 6.47 0.00 9.52
C HIS A 8 6.08 -0.48 8.11
N SER A 9 6.30 0.37 7.09
CA SER A 9 6.08 0.05 5.69
C SER A 9 7.14 0.74 4.83
N ALA A 10 7.61 0.06 3.80
CA ALA A 10 8.47 0.59 2.76
C ALA A 10 7.73 0.61 1.43
N SER A 11 8.06 1.56 0.55
CA SER A 11 7.55 1.51 -0.82
C SER A 11 8.10 0.27 -1.55
N THR A 12 7.39 -0.19 -2.57
CA THR A 12 7.86 -1.33 -3.40
C THR A 12 9.23 -1.05 -4.02
N LEU A 13 9.53 0.22 -4.33
CA LEU A 13 10.83 0.62 -4.88
C LEU A 13 11.94 0.53 -3.83
N ASP A 14 11.67 0.90 -2.58
CA ASP A 14 12.66 0.96 -1.51
C ASP A 14 12.80 -0.37 -0.75
N PHE A 15 11.89 -1.31 -0.98
CA PHE A 15 11.87 -2.60 -0.28
C PHE A 15 13.20 -3.38 -0.42
N GLU A 16 13.87 -3.25 -1.57
CA GLU A 16 15.15 -3.92 -1.83
C GLU A 16 16.26 -3.54 -0.85
N GLN A 17 16.18 -2.36 -0.22
CA GLN A 17 17.19 -1.89 0.76
C GLN A 17 17.20 -2.70 2.06
N TYR A 18 16.12 -3.45 2.31
CA TYR A 18 15.94 -4.28 3.51
C TYR A 18 16.26 -5.75 3.25
N LEU A 19 16.54 -6.12 2.00
CA LEU A 19 16.89 -7.49 1.63
C LEU A 19 18.39 -7.74 1.87
N PRO A 20 18.79 -8.99 2.22
CA PRO A 20 20.17 -9.32 2.55
C PRO A 20 21.12 -9.21 1.35
N THR A 21 20.59 -9.26 0.13
CA THR A 21 21.35 -9.21 -1.12
C THR A 21 20.69 -8.23 -2.09
N SER A 22 21.50 -7.69 -3.02
CA SER A 22 20.99 -6.89 -4.14
C SER A 22 20.40 -7.79 -5.22
N PRO A 23 19.38 -7.33 -5.97
CA PRO A 23 18.81 -8.12 -7.05
C PRO A 23 19.82 -8.32 -8.19
N VAL A 24 19.85 -9.53 -8.75
CA VAL A 24 20.62 -9.85 -9.95
C VAL A 24 19.90 -9.46 -11.25
N LEU A 25 18.56 -9.35 -11.17
CA LEU A 25 17.68 -8.82 -12.22
C LEU A 25 16.60 -7.95 -11.55
N SER A 26 16.21 -6.85 -12.20
CA SER A 26 15.16 -5.97 -11.70
C SER A 26 14.41 -5.31 -12.84
N SER A 27 13.07 -5.21 -12.70
CA SER A 27 12.20 -4.48 -13.62
C SER A 27 12.11 -2.98 -13.32
N ARG A 28 12.88 -2.46 -12.36
CA ARG A 28 12.81 -1.07 -11.89
C ARG A 28 12.86 -0.03 -13.01
N GLU A 29 13.68 -0.30 -14.03
CA GLU A 29 13.90 0.61 -15.17
C GLU A 29 13.13 0.20 -16.44
N ARG A 30 12.27 -0.82 -16.34
CA ARG A 30 11.52 -1.36 -17.48
C ARG A 30 10.23 -0.60 -17.80
N GLY A 31 9.75 0.27 -16.90
CA GLY A 31 8.48 0.99 -17.06
C GLY A 31 7.24 0.11 -16.83
N TRP A 32 7.37 -1.04 -16.17
CA TRP A 32 6.24 -1.87 -15.76
C TRP A 32 5.52 -1.24 -14.57
N GLU A 33 4.24 -0.90 -14.73
CA GLU A 33 3.48 -0.15 -13.72
C GLU A 33 2.74 -1.05 -12.72
N SER A 34 2.28 -2.21 -13.20
CA SER A 34 1.40 -3.09 -12.43
C SER A 34 2.13 -4.20 -11.70
N VAL A 35 3.37 -4.48 -12.04
CA VAL A 35 4.18 -5.51 -11.40
C VAL A 35 5.66 -5.11 -11.34
N MET A 36 6.28 -5.26 -10.18
CA MET A 36 7.73 -5.17 -10.00
C MET A 36 8.29 -6.57 -9.83
N VAL A 37 9.29 -6.94 -10.63
CA VAL A 37 9.92 -8.27 -10.61
C VAL A 37 11.40 -8.14 -10.33
N ARG A 38 11.91 -8.92 -9.36
CA ARG A 38 13.33 -8.95 -8.98
C ARG A 38 13.78 -10.38 -8.73
N ALA A 39 14.94 -10.75 -9.24
CA ALA A 39 15.55 -12.05 -8.96
C ALA A 39 16.74 -11.88 -8.01
N TYR A 40 16.89 -12.83 -7.08
CA TYR A 40 17.94 -12.79 -6.07
C TYR A 40 18.72 -14.11 -5.99
N HIS A 41 19.98 -13.98 -5.58
CA HIS A 41 20.77 -15.08 -5.05
C HIS A 41 20.83 -14.86 -3.53
N GLU A 42 20.15 -15.70 -2.80
CA GLU A 42 20.00 -15.56 -1.37
C GLU A 42 21.19 -16.19 -0.62
N PRO A 43 21.54 -15.69 0.57
CA PRO A 43 22.57 -16.32 1.40
C PRO A 43 22.10 -17.69 1.87
N SER A 44 23.06 -18.61 2.04
CA SER A 44 22.77 -19.98 2.54
C SER A 44 22.24 -19.99 3.99
N ASN A 45 22.50 -18.93 4.73
CA ASN A 45 22.03 -18.74 6.10
C ASN A 45 21.66 -17.28 6.31
N LEU A 46 20.50 -17.02 6.88
CA LEU A 46 20.07 -15.71 7.34
C LEU A 46 19.77 -15.79 8.82
N GLU A 47 20.48 -14.96 9.59
CA GLU A 47 20.12 -14.73 10.98
C GLU A 47 18.85 -13.88 11.05
N GLU A 48 18.27 -13.72 12.24
CA GLU A 48 17.06 -12.93 12.41
C GLU A 48 17.20 -11.54 11.79
N THR A 49 16.44 -11.32 10.72
CA THR A 49 16.40 -10.07 9.97
C THR A 49 14.98 -9.56 9.89
N LEU A 50 14.81 -8.27 10.16
CA LEU A 50 13.51 -7.60 10.15
C LEU A 50 13.23 -6.97 8.79
N PHE A 51 12.05 -7.23 8.24
CA PHE A 51 11.57 -6.71 6.96
C PHE A 51 10.37 -5.79 7.19
N PRO A 52 10.26 -4.68 6.46
CA PRO A 52 9.07 -3.82 6.53
C PRO A 52 7.87 -4.50 5.89
N GLY A 53 6.67 -4.03 6.21
CA GLY A 53 5.49 -4.30 5.39
C GLY A 53 5.57 -3.58 4.04
N GLY A 54 4.78 -4.01 3.05
CA GLY A 54 4.70 -3.38 1.73
C GLY A 54 3.28 -3.00 1.33
N PRO A 55 3.11 -2.00 0.44
CA PRO A 55 1.80 -1.55 -0.02
C PRO A 55 1.15 -2.55 -0.99
N ASP A 56 1.95 -3.32 -1.71
CA ASP A 56 1.53 -4.22 -2.78
C ASP A 56 1.43 -5.67 -2.33
N ILE A 57 0.76 -6.52 -3.13
CA ILE A 57 0.75 -7.97 -2.90
C ILE A 57 2.14 -8.48 -3.21
N TYR A 58 2.74 -9.18 -2.26
CA TYR A 58 4.10 -9.66 -2.36
C TYR A 58 4.13 -11.18 -2.52
N LEU A 59 4.74 -11.62 -3.62
CA LEU A 59 4.88 -13.04 -3.96
C LEU A 59 6.37 -13.38 -4.09
N VAL A 60 6.80 -14.49 -3.51
CA VAL A 60 8.17 -14.98 -3.64
C VAL A 60 8.15 -16.44 -4.10
N LEU A 61 8.74 -16.69 -5.25
CA LEU A 61 8.98 -18.04 -5.77
C LEU A 61 10.40 -18.48 -5.42
N VAL A 62 10.54 -19.63 -4.80
CA VAL A 62 11.83 -20.31 -4.69
C VAL A 62 12.13 -20.98 -6.04
N THR A 63 13.16 -20.51 -6.75
CA THR A 63 13.50 -21.04 -8.09
C THR A 63 14.59 -22.09 -8.04
N SER A 64 15.40 -22.14 -6.97
CA SER A 64 16.44 -23.14 -6.75
C SER A 64 16.76 -23.26 -5.26
N GLY A 65 17.24 -24.42 -4.84
CA GLY A 65 17.62 -24.71 -3.47
C GLY A 65 16.44 -25.09 -2.58
N SER A 66 16.73 -25.31 -1.30
CA SER A 66 15.74 -25.55 -0.25
C SER A 66 16.23 -25.01 1.08
N VAL A 67 15.30 -24.55 1.91
CA VAL A 67 15.61 -23.98 3.23
C VAL A 67 14.64 -24.45 4.29
N GLN A 68 15.15 -24.57 5.52
CA GLN A 68 14.36 -24.57 6.72
C GLN A 68 14.42 -23.17 7.32
N GLY A 69 13.28 -22.53 7.46
CA GLY A 69 13.16 -21.18 7.97
C GLY A 69 12.13 -21.05 9.08
N ALA A 70 12.09 -19.86 9.62
CA ALA A 70 11.04 -19.45 10.53
C ALA A 70 10.73 -17.97 10.29
N GLU A 71 9.45 -17.64 10.42
CA GLU A 71 8.93 -16.27 10.34
C GLU A 71 8.16 -15.90 11.60
N ARG A 72 8.15 -14.63 11.95
CA ARG A 72 7.26 -14.10 12.99
C ARG A 72 6.87 -12.67 12.70
N ARG A 73 5.70 -12.25 13.12
CA ARG A 73 5.39 -10.84 13.30
C ARG A 73 6.15 -10.30 14.51
N ILE A 74 6.34 -9.00 14.61
CA ILE A 74 7.21 -8.37 15.61
C ILE A 74 6.97 -8.93 17.03
N ASP A 75 5.71 -9.06 17.43
CA ASP A 75 5.34 -9.54 18.78
C ASP A 75 4.69 -10.94 18.76
N GLY A 76 4.84 -11.67 17.66
CA GLY A 76 4.22 -12.99 17.47
C GLY A 76 5.18 -14.15 17.74
N PRO A 77 4.63 -15.38 17.84
CA PRO A 77 5.44 -16.59 17.93
C PRO A 77 6.11 -16.92 16.60
N TRP A 78 7.27 -17.57 16.66
CA TRP A 78 7.93 -18.11 15.48
C TRP A 78 7.10 -19.24 14.87
N LYS A 79 6.87 -19.13 13.56
CA LYS A 79 6.27 -20.19 12.74
C LYS A 79 7.37 -20.78 11.86
N ASN A 80 7.65 -22.05 12.04
CA ASN A 80 8.63 -22.78 11.24
C ASN A 80 8.02 -23.16 9.89
N TYR A 81 8.84 -23.15 8.84
CA TYR A 81 8.49 -23.65 7.53
C TYR A 81 9.69 -24.37 6.90
N GLN A 82 9.40 -25.18 5.91
CA GLN A 82 10.38 -25.74 4.99
C GLN A 82 9.89 -25.51 3.59
N VAL A 83 10.73 -24.99 2.71
CA VAL A 83 10.42 -24.70 1.31
C VAL A 83 11.55 -25.12 0.40
N GLN A 84 11.20 -25.41 -0.85
CA GLN A 84 12.09 -25.88 -1.90
C GLN A 84 11.72 -25.24 -3.23
N ALA A 85 12.51 -25.50 -4.27
CA ALA A 85 12.23 -25.02 -5.61
C ALA A 85 10.80 -25.37 -6.04
N GLY A 86 10.05 -24.39 -6.56
CA GLY A 86 8.64 -24.47 -6.92
C GLY A 86 7.68 -23.96 -5.85
N ASP A 87 8.13 -23.77 -4.62
CA ASP A 87 7.28 -23.28 -3.54
C ASP A 87 7.18 -21.74 -3.55
N TRP A 88 6.00 -21.25 -3.16
CA TRP A 88 5.65 -19.85 -3.09
C TRP A 88 5.38 -19.38 -1.67
N PHE A 89 5.74 -18.12 -1.44
CA PHE A 89 5.21 -17.30 -0.36
C PHE A 89 4.26 -16.26 -0.96
N LEU A 90 3.13 -16.07 -0.33
CA LEU A 90 2.11 -15.11 -0.74
C LEU A 90 1.74 -14.24 0.46
N THR A 91 2.06 -12.96 0.37
CA THR A 91 1.79 -11.96 1.40
C THR A 91 0.80 -10.93 0.87
N PRO A 92 -0.31 -10.66 1.58
CA PRO A 92 -1.30 -9.68 1.16
C PRO A 92 -0.73 -8.25 1.15
N ALA A 93 -1.37 -7.38 0.36
CA ALA A 93 -1.07 -5.95 0.36
C ALA A 93 -1.29 -5.33 1.74
N GLY A 94 -0.46 -4.32 2.09
CA GLY A 94 -0.54 -3.66 3.39
C GLY A 94 -0.05 -4.53 4.56
N GLY A 95 0.80 -5.51 4.29
CA GLY A 95 1.38 -6.41 5.29
C GLY A 95 2.14 -5.67 6.39
N GLU A 96 2.27 -6.35 7.55
CA GLU A 96 3.03 -5.84 8.69
C GLU A 96 4.51 -6.16 8.57
N PRO A 97 5.39 -5.42 9.27
CA PRO A 97 6.77 -5.82 9.45
C PRO A 97 6.86 -7.20 10.09
N TYR A 98 7.81 -7.99 9.61
CA TYR A 98 8.01 -9.35 10.05
C TYR A 98 9.50 -9.69 10.12
N ALA A 99 9.88 -10.65 10.95
CA ALA A 99 11.22 -11.17 11.03
C ALA A 99 11.32 -12.53 10.37
N LEU A 100 12.39 -12.73 9.61
CA LEU A 100 12.75 -14.00 8.99
C LEU A 100 14.12 -14.47 9.45
N ARG A 101 14.29 -15.80 9.47
CA ARG A 101 15.57 -16.48 9.55
C ARG A 101 15.49 -17.78 8.79
N TRP A 102 16.58 -18.22 8.18
CA TRP A 102 16.63 -19.51 7.51
C TRP A 102 18.04 -20.10 7.47
N LYS A 103 18.07 -21.40 7.18
CA LYS A 103 19.29 -22.16 6.90
C LYS A 103 19.04 -23.06 5.70
N SER A 104 19.98 -23.09 4.77
CA SER A 104 19.93 -23.97 3.60
C SER A 104 19.93 -25.45 4.04
N LEU A 105 19.10 -26.24 3.35
CA LEU A 105 19.02 -27.70 3.48
C LEU A 105 19.70 -28.42 2.33
N SER A 106 20.04 -27.71 1.24
CA SER A 106 20.67 -28.27 0.05
C SER A 106 22.03 -27.63 -0.21
N SER A 107 22.86 -28.32 -1.02
CA SER A 107 24.09 -27.76 -1.58
C SER A 107 23.84 -26.81 -2.75
N GLU A 108 22.63 -26.82 -3.32
CA GLU A 108 22.25 -25.92 -4.39
C GLU A 108 22.04 -24.49 -3.84
N PRO A 109 22.53 -23.48 -4.57
CA PRO A 109 22.30 -22.08 -4.17
C PRO A 109 20.82 -21.77 -4.08
N LEU A 110 20.41 -21.09 -3.01
CA LEU A 110 19.07 -20.57 -2.88
C LEU A 110 18.88 -19.40 -3.84
N LYS A 111 17.90 -19.52 -4.74
CA LYS A 111 17.51 -18.45 -5.66
C LYS A 111 16.02 -18.19 -5.51
N THR A 112 15.67 -16.93 -5.53
CA THR A 112 14.27 -16.48 -5.40
C THR A 112 13.90 -15.49 -6.50
N LEU A 113 12.63 -15.49 -6.86
CA LEU A 113 12.02 -14.52 -7.74
C LEU A 113 10.91 -13.81 -6.98
N HIS A 114 11.07 -12.51 -6.79
CA HIS A 114 10.17 -11.66 -6.02
C HIS A 114 9.29 -10.86 -6.98
N LEU A 115 7.97 -10.92 -6.78
CA LEU A 115 7.01 -10.14 -7.51
C LEU A 115 6.20 -9.27 -6.54
N HIS A 116 6.13 -7.98 -6.81
CA HIS A 116 5.21 -7.07 -6.14
C HIS A 116 4.11 -6.71 -7.14
N LEU A 117 2.91 -7.23 -6.91
CA LEU A 117 1.74 -6.96 -7.74
C LEU A 117 0.97 -5.78 -7.17
N SER A 118 0.73 -4.76 -8.00
CA SER A 118 0.07 -3.52 -7.60
C SER A 118 -1.28 -3.78 -6.91
N ALA A 119 -1.42 -3.29 -5.69
CA ALA A 119 -2.69 -3.33 -4.95
C ALA A 119 -3.80 -2.58 -5.69
N ASN A 120 -3.47 -1.53 -6.45
CA ASN A 120 -4.43 -0.80 -7.28
C ASN A 120 -4.94 -1.65 -8.44
N LEU A 121 -4.06 -2.42 -9.10
CA LEU A 121 -4.48 -3.36 -10.13
C LEU A 121 -5.43 -4.41 -9.56
N PHE A 122 -5.08 -5.02 -8.43
CA PHE A 122 -5.91 -6.03 -7.78
C PHE A 122 -7.28 -5.46 -7.39
N THR A 123 -7.32 -4.26 -6.81
CA THR A 123 -8.57 -3.56 -6.44
C THR A 123 -9.46 -3.31 -7.67
N ARG A 124 -8.88 -2.83 -8.79
CA ARG A 124 -9.63 -2.64 -10.05
C ARG A 124 -10.17 -3.97 -10.58
N THR A 125 -9.37 -5.03 -10.54
CA THR A 125 -9.79 -6.37 -10.97
C THR A 125 -11.00 -6.87 -10.15
N VAL A 126 -11.03 -6.63 -8.85
CA VAL A 126 -12.18 -6.95 -8.00
C VAL A 126 -13.41 -6.13 -8.41
N GLN A 127 -13.24 -4.84 -8.69
CA GLN A 127 -14.33 -3.96 -9.13
C GLN A 127 -14.94 -4.37 -10.48
N GLU A 128 -14.10 -4.82 -11.42
CA GLU A 128 -14.55 -5.28 -12.74
C GLU A 128 -15.40 -6.53 -12.67
N VAL A 129 -15.18 -7.42 -11.69
CA VAL A 129 -16.00 -8.62 -11.49
C VAL A 129 -17.40 -8.31 -10.94
N GLY A 130 -17.59 -7.14 -10.29
CA GLY A 130 -18.90 -6.56 -9.95
C GLY A 130 -19.64 -7.19 -8.76
N ASP A 131 -19.29 -8.38 -8.32
CA ASP A 131 -20.06 -9.12 -7.29
C ASP A 131 -19.55 -8.90 -5.85
N ARG A 132 -18.47 -8.13 -5.65
CA ARG A 132 -17.80 -8.03 -4.36
C ARG A 132 -17.38 -6.61 -4.04
N ASP A 133 -17.55 -6.20 -2.80
CA ASP A 133 -16.95 -4.97 -2.28
C ASP A 133 -15.41 -5.16 -2.26
N PRO A 134 -14.64 -4.37 -3.04
CA PRO A 134 -13.18 -4.47 -3.05
C PRO A 134 -12.55 -4.36 -1.67
N LEU A 135 -13.28 -3.71 -0.75
CA LEU A 135 -12.88 -3.49 0.63
C LEU A 135 -12.87 -4.77 1.47
N GLN A 136 -13.59 -5.77 1.02
CA GLN A 136 -13.76 -7.04 1.74
C GLN A 136 -12.95 -8.17 1.12
N VAL A 137 -12.28 -7.92 -0.02
CA VAL A 137 -11.51 -8.93 -0.74
C VAL A 137 -10.04 -8.78 -0.42
N MET A 138 -9.45 -9.75 0.23
CA MET A 138 -8.03 -9.80 0.53
C MET A 138 -7.42 -11.10 0.04
N VAL A 139 -6.19 -11.04 -0.43
CA VAL A 139 -5.40 -12.24 -0.72
C VAL A 139 -5.01 -12.91 0.60
N GLN A 140 -5.13 -14.23 0.67
CA GLN A 140 -4.73 -15.00 1.85
C GLN A 140 -3.21 -15.13 1.93
N GLU A 141 -2.66 -14.93 3.12
CA GLU A 141 -1.27 -15.26 3.40
C GLU A 141 -1.04 -16.78 3.30
N ARG A 142 -0.04 -17.20 2.51
CA ARG A 142 0.31 -18.61 2.28
C ARG A 142 1.82 -18.78 2.26
N THR A 143 2.29 -19.90 2.79
CA THR A 143 3.70 -20.30 2.77
C THR A 143 3.81 -21.74 2.28
N GLY A 144 4.70 -22.00 1.31
CA GLY A 144 4.95 -23.35 0.78
C GLY A 144 3.86 -23.85 -0.16
N LEU A 145 3.10 -22.93 -0.81
CA LEU A 145 2.12 -23.35 -1.82
C LEU A 145 2.83 -23.63 -3.16
N GLN A 146 2.27 -24.54 -3.95
CA GLN A 146 2.70 -24.79 -5.32
C GLN A 146 1.56 -24.45 -6.28
N ASP A 147 1.84 -23.62 -7.29
CA ASP A 147 0.89 -23.21 -8.30
C ASP A 147 1.57 -23.15 -9.67
N PRO A 148 1.25 -24.06 -10.59
CA PRO A 148 1.87 -24.11 -11.90
C PRO A 148 1.64 -22.83 -12.72
N LEU A 149 0.46 -22.21 -12.66
CA LEU A 149 0.17 -21.01 -13.44
C LEU A 149 0.95 -19.81 -12.91
N LEU A 150 0.97 -19.60 -11.59
CA LEU A 150 1.80 -18.55 -10.97
C LEU A 150 3.26 -18.74 -11.37
N THR A 151 3.76 -19.97 -11.31
CA THR A 151 5.15 -20.29 -11.66
C THR A 151 5.47 -19.98 -13.12
N HIS A 152 4.60 -20.38 -14.06
CA HIS A 152 4.83 -20.08 -15.48
C HIS A 152 4.79 -18.58 -15.77
N LEU A 153 3.85 -17.84 -15.20
CA LEU A 153 3.76 -16.39 -15.36
C LEU A 153 5.00 -15.68 -14.79
N ALA A 154 5.44 -16.08 -13.61
CA ALA A 154 6.64 -15.48 -12.99
C ALA A 154 7.91 -15.75 -13.80
N LEU A 155 8.11 -16.98 -14.24
CA LEU A 155 9.28 -17.35 -15.07
C LEU A 155 9.22 -16.66 -16.44
N SER A 156 8.04 -16.49 -17.03
CA SER A 156 7.88 -15.73 -18.28
C SER A 156 8.25 -14.25 -18.10
N LEU A 157 7.86 -13.62 -16.99
CA LEU A 157 8.28 -12.25 -16.65
C LEU A 157 9.79 -12.18 -16.40
N GLN A 158 10.39 -13.19 -15.77
CA GLN A 158 11.83 -13.25 -15.59
C GLN A 158 12.57 -13.37 -16.95
N GLN A 159 12.06 -14.16 -17.88
CA GLN A 159 12.63 -14.26 -19.24
C GLN A 159 12.53 -12.92 -19.98
N GLU A 160 11.40 -12.22 -19.85
CA GLU A 160 11.24 -10.88 -20.44
C GLU A 160 12.22 -9.86 -19.87
N LEU A 161 12.60 -9.96 -18.60
CA LEU A 161 13.66 -9.15 -18.00
C LEU A 161 15.05 -9.44 -18.55
N GLN A 162 15.30 -10.66 -19.01
CA GLN A 162 16.57 -11.06 -19.60
C GLN A 162 16.70 -10.60 -21.07
N ALA A 163 15.58 -10.26 -21.72
CA ALA A 163 15.61 -9.70 -23.07
C ALA A 163 16.26 -8.30 -23.08
N PHE A 164 17.11 -8.05 -24.08
CA PHE A 164 17.90 -6.83 -24.17
C PHE A 164 17.07 -5.58 -24.50
N GLU A 165 15.91 -5.73 -25.15
CA GLU A 165 15.13 -4.61 -25.66
C GLU A 165 13.98 -4.24 -24.72
N VAL A 166 13.97 -2.98 -24.30
CA VAL A 166 12.78 -2.34 -23.70
C VAL A 166 11.89 -1.90 -24.85
N SER A 167 10.73 -2.52 -25.00
CA SER A 167 9.78 -2.21 -26.07
C SER A 167 8.36 -2.04 -25.52
N ALA A 168 7.52 -1.38 -26.30
CA ALA A 168 6.09 -1.27 -25.97
C ALA A 168 5.42 -2.66 -25.89
N VAL A 169 5.92 -3.65 -26.62
CA VAL A 169 5.44 -5.05 -26.57
C VAL A 169 5.83 -5.69 -25.25
N SER A 170 7.05 -5.45 -24.76
CA SER A 170 7.53 -5.93 -23.45
C SER A 170 6.67 -5.38 -22.32
N ASN A 171 6.35 -4.08 -22.35
CA ASN A 171 5.47 -3.47 -21.36
C ASN A 171 4.06 -4.06 -21.42
N LEU A 172 3.47 -4.21 -22.62
CA LEU A 172 2.17 -4.82 -22.79
C LEU A 172 2.14 -6.26 -22.28
N TYR A 173 3.22 -7.01 -22.52
CA TYR A 173 3.37 -8.38 -22.04
C TYR A 173 3.34 -8.42 -20.50
N ALA A 174 4.12 -7.57 -19.84
CA ALA A 174 4.18 -7.50 -18.38
C ALA A 174 2.85 -7.07 -17.77
N GLU A 175 2.18 -6.06 -18.33
CA GLU A 175 0.86 -5.60 -17.86
C GLU A 175 -0.21 -6.68 -18.04
N THR A 176 -0.17 -7.43 -19.15
CA THR A 176 -1.10 -8.55 -19.38
C THR A 176 -0.85 -9.71 -18.40
N ALA A 177 0.41 -10.03 -18.14
CA ALA A 177 0.79 -11.03 -17.14
C ALA A 177 0.37 -10.61 -15.73
N ALA A 178 0.54 -9.33 -15.38
CA ALA A 178 0.10 -8.77 -14.11
C ALA A 178 -1.43 -8.86 -13.96
N GLN A 179 -2.20 -8.57 -15.02
CA GLN A 179 -3.66 -8.72 -15.00
C GLN A 179 -4.07 -10.20 -14.82
N MET A 180 -3.36 -11.12 -15.46
CA MET A 180 -3.62 -12.56 -15.29
C MET A 180 -3.29 -13.01 -13.86
N LEU A 181 -2.16 -12.53 -13.27
CA LEU A 181 -1.80 -12.77 -11.86
C LEU A 181 -2.90 -12.26 -10.93
N ALA A 182 -3.36 -11.01 -11.10
CA ALA A 182 -4.42 -10.43 -10.29
C ALA A 182 -5.72 -11.25 -10.36
N THR A 183 -6.13 -11.64 -11.55
CA THR A 183 -7.34 -12.45 -11.79
C THR A 183 -7.21 -13.84 -11.17
N HIS A 184 -6.05 -14.47 -11.30
CA HIS A 184 -5.78 -15.80 -10.73
C HIS A 184 -5.78 -15.76 -9.19
N LEU A 185 -5.12 -14.75 -8.61
CA LEU A 185 -5.12 -14.55 -7.15
C LEU A 185 -6.53 -14.29 -6.61
N LEU A 186 -7.32 -13.47 -7.32
CA LEU A 186 -8.72 -13.23 -6.95
C LEU A 186 -9.55 -14.49 -6.97
N ARG A 187 -9.35 -15.35 -7.97
CA ARG A 187 -10.13 -16.57 -8.14
C ARG A 187 -9.78 -17.66 -7.14
N HIS A 188 -8.50 -17.83 -6.80
CA HIS A 188 -8.00 -18.99 -6.07
C HIS A 188 -7.49 -18.70 -4.66
N TYR A 189 -7.10 -17.46 -4.39
CA TYR A 189 -6.41 -17.08 -3.15
C TYR A 189 -7.05 -15.90 -2.42
N ALA A 190 -8.13 -15.33 -2.96
CA ALA A 190 -8.85 -14.28 -2.27
C ALA A 190 -9.93 -14.85 -1.36
N THR A 191 -10.12 -14.24 -0.20
CA THR A 191 -11.25 -14.51 0.68
C THR A 191 -12.23 -13.37 0.64
N THR A 192 -13.52 -13.71 0.71
CA THR A 192 -14.60 -12.79 1.05
C THR A 192 -14.97 -12.89 2.52
N GLU A 193 -14.42 -13.86 3.22
CA GLU A 193 -14.57 -13.91 4.65
C GLU A 193 -13.70 -12.83 5.26
N VAL A 194 -14.36 -11.81 5.76
CA VAL A 194 -13.88 -11.04 6.89
C VAL A 194 -13.74 -12.04 8.05
N GLY A 195 -12.73 -12.87 7.98
CA GLY A 195 -12.11 -13.30 9.22
C GLY A 195 -11.73 -11.98 9.87
N ILE A 196 -12.52 -11.57 10.85
CA ILE A 196 -12.18 -10.50 11.76
C ILE A 196 -10.87 -10.88 12.42
N ARG A 197 -9.78 -10.79 11.68
CA ARG A 197 -8.55 -10.38 12.29
C ARG A 197 -8.79 -8.87 12.44
N GLU A 198 -9.33 -8.51 13.58
CA GLU A 198 -9.25 -7.18 14.10
C GLU A 198 -7.78 -6.75 14.03
N TYR A 199 -7.37 -6.31 12.85
CA TYR A 199 -6.33 -5.34 12.79
C TYR A 199 -6.98 -4.06 13.31
N ASP A 200 -7.06 -3.98 14.63
CA ASP A 200 -7.42 -2.78 15.37
C ASP A 200 -6.27 -1.76 15.23
N ARG A 201 -5.80 -1.57 13.99
CA ARG A 201 -4.79 -0.58 13.65
C ARG A 201 -5.48 0.71 13.35
N LYS A 202 -5.39 1.54 14.32
CA LYS A 202 -5.65 2.97 14.23
C LYS A 202 -4.37 3.65 13.73
N LEU A 203 -4.52 4.75 12.99
CA LEU A 203 -3.38 5.64 12.78
C LEU A 203 -2.84 6.03 14.15
N SER A 204 -1.52 6.03 14.31
CA SER A 204 -0.91 6.50 15.55
C SER A 204 -1.25 7.97 15.78
N SER A 205 -1.26 8.42 17.03
CA SER A 205 -1.49 9.82 17.36
C SER A 205 -0.51 10.78 16.65
N ARG A 206 0.72 10.30 16.40
CA ARG A 206 1.72 11.04 15.62
C ARG A 206 1.32 11.19 14.14
N GLN A 207 0.83 10.11 13.52
CA GLN A 207 0.37 10.16 12.12
C GLN A 207 -0.85 11.08 11.95
N VAL A 208 -1.83 10.98 12.86
CA VAL A 208 -3.00 11.89 12.85
C VAL A 208 -2.56 13.34 13.03
N ARG A 209 -1.64 13.61 13.94
CA ARG A 209 -1.11 14.96 14.17
C ARG A 209 -0.38 15.50 12.94
N ASN A 210 0.48 14.69 12.30
CA ASN A 210 1.20 15.09 11.09
C ASN A 210 0.23 15.39 9.94
N LEU A 211 -0.80 14.57 9.74
CA LEU A 211 -1.85 14.82 8.76
C LEU A 211 -2.62 16.11 9.05
N THR A 212 -2.93 16.37 10.32
CA THR A 212 -3.63 17.61 10.72
C THR A 212 -2.80 18.85 10.40
N LEU A 213 -1.50 18.82 10.68
CA LEU A 213 -0.58 19.91 10.35
C LEU A 213 -0.44 20.05 8.82
N PHE A 214 -0.22 18.95 8.11
CA PHE A 214 -0.13 18.98 6.65
C PHE A 214 -1.39 19.57 6.01
N VAL A 215 -2.58 19.16 6.43
CA VAL A 215 -3.85 19.71 5.92
C VAL A 215 -3.98 21.21 6.26
N ALA A 216 -3.56 21.62 7.46
CA ALA A 216 -3.62 23.03 7.89
C ALA A 216 -2.71 23.94 7.04
N ASP A 217 -1.54 23.43 6.64
CA ASP A 217 -0.57 24.16 5.83
C ASP A 217 -0.94 24.22 4.33
N HIS A 218 -1.82 23.31 3.86
CA HIS A 218 -2.15 23.17 2.43
C HIS A 218 -3.66 23.31 2.13
N LEU A 219 -4.42 24.05 2.96
CA LEU A 219 -5.88 24.15 2.87
C LEU A 219 -6.39 24.62 1.50
N SER A 220 -5.68 25.54 0.84
CA SER A 220 -6.04 26.09 -0.46
C SER A 220 -5.76 25.13 -1.62
N GLU A 221 -4.96 24.09 -1.40
CA GLU A 221 -4.52 23.16 -2.45
C GLU A 221 -5.49 22.00 -2.67
N ASN A 222 -5.26 21.25 -3.76
CA ASN A 222 -6.01 20.03 -4.02
C ASN A 222 -5.50 18.86 -3.13
N LEU A 223 -6.09 18.71 -1.96
CA LEU A 223 -5.78 17.62 -1.03
C LEU A 223 -6.48 16.33 -1.47
N SER A 224 -5.89 15.63 -2.45
CA SER A 224 -6.40 14.33 -2.90
C SER A 224 -6.20 13.23 -1.85
N LEU A 225 -6.97 12.16 -1.96
CA LEU A 225 -6.83 10.99 -1.09
C LEU A 225 -5.42 10.38 -1.19
N GLU A 226 -4.84 10.39 -2.41
CA GLU A 226 -3.49 9.92 -2.67
C GLU A 226 -2.45 10.77 -1.94
N ALA A 227 -2.57 12.10 -2.01
CA ALA A 227 -1.65 13.02 -1.35
C ALA A 227 -1.64 12.81 0.18
N LEU A 228 -2.82 12.65 0.79
CA LEU A 228 -2.94 12.38 2.22
C LEU A 228 -2.39 11.00 2.61
N ALA A 229 -2.62 9.98 1.79
CA ALA A 229 -2.13 8.63 2.02
C ALA A 229 -0.59 8.55 1.96
N GLN A 230 0.02 9.26 1.01
CA GLN A 230 1.48 9.37 0.86
C GLN A 230 2.15 9.97 2.10
N GLN A 231 1.52 10.94 2.77
CA GLN A 231 2.07 11.56 4.00
C GLN A 231 2.26 10.57 5.15
N VAL A 232 1.55 9.45 5.13
CA VAL A 232 1.61 8.43 6.18
C VAL A 232 2.10 7.08 5.69
N GLY A 233 2.52 6.99 4.40
CA GLY A 233 3.12 5.78 3.81
C GLY A 233 2.12 4.67 3.55
N PHE A 234 0.84 4.99 3.29
CA PHE A 234 -0.21 4.02 2.97
C PHE A 234 -0.71 4.17 1.54
N SER A 235 -1.29 3.10 0.98
CA SER A 235 -2.13 3.23 -0.21
C SER A 235 -3.39 4.04 0.14
N SER A 236 -3.96 4.74 -0.84
CA SER A 236 -5.19 5.56 -0.67
C SER A 236 -6.31 4.79 0.00
N TYR A 237 -6.45 3.54 -0.37
CA TYR A 237 -7.44 2.62 0.15
C TYR A 237 -7.23 2.28 1.63
N HIS A 238 -6.02 1.83 1.97
CA HIS A 238 -5.69 1.45 3.36
C HIS A 238 -5.77 2.68 4.28
N PHE A 239 -5.28 3.82 3.79
CA PHE A 239 -5.38 5.09 4.49
C PHE A 239 -6.83 5.48 4.81
N ALA A 240 -7.74 5.47 3.82
CA ALA A 240 -9.13 5.87 4.02
C ALA A 240 -9.82 5.03 5.10
N ARG A 241 -9.54 3.72 5.13
CA ARG A 241 -10.08 2.79 6.15
C ARG A 241 -9.52 3.09 7.53
N LEU A 242 -8.18 3.15 7.66
CA LEU A 242 -7.52 3.41 8.94
C LEU A 242 -7.90 4.79 9.48
N PHE A 243 -7.96 5.79 8.60
CA PHE A 243 -8.34 7.14 8.98
C PHE A 243 -9.75 7.18 9.56
N ARG A 244 -10.72 6.55 8.87
CA ARG A 244 -12.11 6.47 9.36
C ARG A 244 -12.21 5.69 10.67
N GLN A 245 -11.50 4.59 10.83
CA GLN A 245 -11.46 3.84 12.10
C GLN A 245 -10.85 4.64 13.24
N THR A 246 -9.87 5.51 12.93
CA THR A 246 -9.17 6.31 13.94
C THR A 246 -9.94 7.55 14.34
N THR A 247 -10.50 8.28 13.35
CA THR A 247 -11.08 9.61 13.54
C THR A 247 -12.61 9.60 13.57
N GLY A 248 -13.24 8.51 13.13
CA GLY A 248 -14.69 8.39 12.99
C GLY A 248 -15.26 9.07 11.74
N GLU A 249 -14.45 9.77 10.94
CA GLU A 249 -14.87 10.50 9.73
C GLU A 249 -14.01 10.12 8.52
N SER A 250 -14.52 10.36 7.31
CA SER A 250 -13.72 10.14 6.09
C SER A 250 -12.64 11.23 5.93
N PRO A 251 -11.52 10.95 5.22
CA PRO A 251 -10.50 11.96 4.92
C PRO A 251 -11.06 13.23 4.27
N HIS A 252 -12.01 13.09 3.34
CA HIS A 252 -12.67 14.23 2.70
C HIS A 252 -13.50 15.07 3.70
N GLN A 253 -14.24 14.42 4.60
CA GLN A 253 -15.00 15.11 5.65
C GLN A 253 -14.06 15.84 6.61
N PHE A 254 -12.94 15.23 6.96
CA PHE A 254 -11.90 15.83 7.79
C PHE A 254 -11.32 17.09 7.13
N VAL A 255 -10.89 17.02 5.87
CA VAL A 255 -10.36 18.17 5.12
C VAL A 255 -11.41 19.30 5.06
N LEU A 256 -12.66 18.96 4.71
CA LEU A 256 -13.75 19.95 4.67
C LEU A 256 -13.95 20.63 6.02
N ARG A 257 -13.93 19.85 7.10
CA ARG A 257 -14.06 20.40 8.46
C ARG A 257 -12.92 21.35 8.83
N GLN A 258 -11.66 21.00 8.46
CA GLN A 258 -10.50 21.88 8.68
C GLN A 258 -10.63 23.19 7.88
N ARG A 259 -11.07 23.10 6.62
CA ARG A 259 -11.35 24.26 5.76
C ARG A 259 -12.43 25.17 6.36
N LEU A 260 -13.52 24.59 6.86
CA LEU A 260 -14.59 25.36 7.47
C LEU A 260 -14.18 26.01 8.80
N ALA A 261 -13.33 25.34 9.59
CA ALA A 261 -12.76 25.92 10.81
C ALA A 261 -11.81 27.10 10.51
N ALA A 262 -11.02 27.00 9.45
CA ALA A 262 -10.18 28.12 8.97
C ALA A 262 -11.05 29.27 8.43
N ALA A 263 -12.10 28.97 7.67
CA ALA A 263 -13.03 29.97 7.17
C ALA A 263 -13.76 30.72 8.32
N GLU A 264 -14.06 30.03 9.41
CA GLU A 264 -14.65 30.64 10.60
C GLU A 264 -13.75 31.72 11.20
N ARG A 265 -12.46 31.47 11.32
CA ARG A 265 -11.48 32.47 11.76
C ARG A 265 -11.41 33.66 10.81
N LEU A 266 -11.34 33.42 9.50
CA LEU A 266 -11.30 34.49 8.50
C LEU A 266 -12.59 35.35 8.49
N LEU A 267 -13.75 34.74 8.81
CA LEU A 267 -14.99 35.49 8.94
C LEU A 267 -14.98 36.48 10.12
N GLN A 268 -14.25 36.15 11.19
CA GLN A 268 -14.12 37.02 12.40
C GLN A 268 -12.98 38.04 12.27
N GLU A 269 -11.86 37.65 11.68
CA GLU A 269 -10.61 38.38 11.73
C GLU A 269 -10.34 39.22 10.46
N SER A 270 -11.14 39.07 9.40
CA SER A 270 -10.90 39.73 8.12
C SER A 270 -12.14 40.35 7.49
N ALA A 271 -11.90 41.34 6.61
CA ALA A 271 -12.92 41.97 5.78
C ALA A 271 -13.10 41.29 4.41
N LEU A 272 -12.49 40.10 4.20
CA LEU A 272 -12.56 39.36 2.94
C LEU A 272 -14.00 39.04 2.57
N SER A 273 -14.34 39.10 1.30
CA SER A 273 -15.64 38.63 0.80
C SER A 273 -15.79 37.11 0.98
N LEU A 274 -17.04 36.63 1.01
CA LEU A 274 -17.29 35.19 1.13
C LEU A 274 -16.67 34.37 0.00
N ALA A 275 -16.58 34.94 -1.21
CA ALA A 275 -15.91 34.31 -2.34
C ALA A 275 -14.39 34.20 -2.12
N GLN A 276 -13.75 35.26 -1.60
CA GLN A 276 -12.33 35.24 -1.27
C GLN A 276 -12.04 34.25 -0.15
N ILE A 277 -12.84 34.22 0.92
CA ILE A 277 -12.68 33.22 1.99
C ILE A 277 -12.81 31.80 1.45
N ALA A 278 -13.81 31.54 0.60
CA ALA A 278 -13.96 30.21 -0.01
C ALA A 278 -12.69 29.82 -0.80
N SER A 279 -12.12 30.73 -1.57
CA SER A 279 -10.88 30.51 -2.32
C SER A 279 -9.67 30.26 -1.39
N GLU A 280 -9.49 31.09 -0.38
CA GLU A 280 -8.38 30.98 0.59
C GLU A 280 -8.35 29.65 1.32
N VAL A 281 -9.53 29.10 1.62
CA VAL A 281 -9.62 27.81 2.30
C VAL A 281 -9.81 26.63 1.33
N GLY A 282 -9.65 26.81 0.02
CA GLY A 282 -9.70 25.75 -0.98
C GLY A 282 -11.09 25.17 -1.25
N ILE A 283 -12.16 25.92 -0.99
CA ILE A 283 -13.52 25.53 -1.31
C ILE A 283 -13.88 26.07 -2.70
N PRO A 284 -14.37 25.21 -3.65
CA PRO A 284 -14.43 25.52 -5.08
C PRO A 284 -15.27 26.75 -5.45
N ASN A 285 -16.33 27.05 -4.69
CA ASN A 285 -17.19 28.20 -4.94
C ASN A 285 -17.96 28.65 -3.70
N GLN A 286 -18.43 29.90 -3.74
CA GLN A 286 -19.16 30.53 -2.64
C GLN A 286 -20.49 29.80 -2.29
N SER A 287 -21.20 29.26 -3.28
CA SER A 287 -22.48 28.58 -3.06
C SER A 287 -22.28 27.30 -2.24
N TYR A 288 -21.30 26.48 -2.63
CA TYR A 288 -20.93 25.27 -1.88
C TYR A 288 -20.41 25.64 -0.48
N PHE A 289 -19.56 26.67 -0.37
CA PHE A 289 -19.09 27.18 0.92
C PHE A 289 -20.25 27.55 1.83
N THR A 290 -21.21 28.34 1.35
CA THR A 290 -22.37 28.78 2.15
C THR A 290 -23.20 27.60 2.66
N GLN A 291 -23.44 26.61 1.81
CA GLN A 291 -24.20 25.40 2.19
C GLN A 291 -23.43 24.54 3.19
N ALA A 292 -22.14 24.30 2.94
CA ALA A 292 -21.29 23.51 3.81
C ALA A 292 -21.13 24.17 5.20
N PHE A 293 -20.89 25.48 5.25
CA PHE A 293 -20.77 26.25 6.49
C PHE A 293 -22.09 26.25 7.28
N LYS A 294 -23.24 26.45 6.59
CA LYS A 294 -24.55 26.38 7.25
C LYS A 294 -24.79 25.00 7.87
N ARG A 295 -24.38 23.93 7.18
CA ARG A 295 -24.48 22.56 7.72
C ARG A 295 -23.54 22.33 8.92
N TYR A 296 -22.36 22.96 8.88
CA TYR A 296 -21.33 22.85 9.92
C TYR A 296 -21.68 23.66 11.18
N ARG A 297 -22.21 24.90 11.03
CA ARG A 297 -22.46 25.83 12.16
C ARG A 297 -23.95 26.12 12.43
N GLY A 298 -24.85 25.56 11.64
CA GLY A 298 -26.29 25.80 11.78
C GLY A 298 -26.77 27.16 11.23
N MET A 299 -25.87 28.05 10.80
CA MET A 299 -26.17 29.37 10.25
C MET A 299 -25.27 29.71 9.06
N THR A 300 -25.71 30.66 8.23
CA THR A 300 -24.91 31.08 7.06
C THR A 300 -23.66 31.86 7.47
N PRO A 301 -22.58 31.88 6.62
CA PRO A 301 -21.39 32.65 6.90
C PRO A 301 -21.66 34.14 7.13
N LEU A 302 -22.61 34.72 6.42
CA LEU A 302 -23.00 36.12 6.56
C LEU A 302 -23.59 36.40 7.96
N VAL A 303 -24.52 35.57 8.41
CA VAL A 303 -25.11 35.69 9.75
C VAL A 303 -24.07 35.47 10.83
N TYR A 304 -23.15 34.53 10.58
CA TYR A 304 -22.05 34.26 11.52
C TYR A 304 -21.13 35.50 11.69
N ARG A 305 -20.71 36.13 10.57
CA ARG A 305 -19.90 37.36 10.59
C ARG A 305 -20.58 38.54 11.31
N GLN A 306 -21.91 38.64 11.19
CA GLN A 306 -22.64 39.75 11.85
C GLN A 306 -22.78 39.57 13.35
N ARG A 307 -22.59 38.35 13.86
CA ARG A 307 -22.74 38.07 15.30
C ARG A 307 -21.43 38.08 16.06
N HIS A 308 -20.33 38.07 15.34
CA HIS A 308 -18.98 38.04 15.90
C HIS A 308 -18.10 39.16 15.31
#